data_ef132acccb009c8d523a538b25450930
#
_entry.id   ef132acccb009c8d523a538b25450930
#
_cell.length_a   1.000
_cell.length_b   1.000
_cell.length_c   1.000
_cell.angle_alpha   90.00
_cell.angle_beta   90.00
_cell.angle_gamma   90.00
#
_symmetry.space_group_name_H-M   'P 1'
#
loop_
_entity.id
_entity.type
_entity.pdbx_description
1 polymer ?
#
loop_
_entity_poly.entity_id
_entity_poly.type
_entity_poly.pdbx_seq_one_letter_code
_entity_poly.pdbx_strand_id
1 'polypeptide(L)'
;WRPEWRADSLGLLAVLALTLFSLLHWNLDTDLDLYGLYFFGSYGLGWLAWRTRQSRIQAKGWAILLALGLLAWWMDPRLRVTIAWGVAMVLAVAPQSWLQPQGGQGRWRQGISALAGVSYSVFVIHYAVSLAVNAGVTHWWPQSLAWNAAGMVMALALSIAAGAGLWRWTEQKSQDWRHWLFWVGVFMASSALAMHWA
;
A
#
# COMPACT_ATOMS: atom_id res chain seq x y z
N TRP A 1 22.29 5.77 -9.02
CA TRP A 1 22.01 4.33 -9.12
C TRP A 1 21.13 4.12 -10.35
N ARG A 2 21.73 3.70 -11.47
CA ARG A 2 21.00 3.05 -12.57
C ARG A 2 21.20 1.56 -12.36
N PRO A 3 20.28 0.81 -11.80
CA PRO A 3 20.29 -0.61 -11.97
C PRO A 3 20.11 -0.84 -13.47
N GLU A 4 21.03 -1.52 -14.09
CA GLU A 4 20.80 -2.12 -15.41
C GLU A 4 19.72 -3.17 -15.22
N TRP A 5 18.48 -2.71 -15.18
CA TRP A 5 17.33 -3.57 -15.27
C TRP A 5 17.27 -4.12 -16.70
N ARG A 6 18.13 -5.06 -17.01
CA ARG A 6 17.71 -6.14 -17.88
C ARG A 6 16.51 -6.70 -17.15
N ALA A 7 15.32 -6.23 -17.56
CA ALA A 7 14.08 -6.75 -17.04
C ALA A 7 14.14 -8.25 -17.26
N ASP A 8 14.40 -8.99 -16.19
CA ASP A 8 14.21 -10.41 -16.24
C ASP A 8 12.78 -10.61 -16.69
N SER A 9 12.60 -11.08 -17.91
CA SER A 9 11.30 -11.40 -18.48
C SER A 9 10.52 -12.29 -17.51
N LEU A 10 11.23 -13.10 -16.74
CA LEU A 10 10.68 -13.91 -15.65
C LEU A 10 10.10 -13.07 -14.52
N GLY A 11 10.74 -11.99 -14.08
CA GLY A 11 10.21 -11.09 -13.05
C GLY A 11 8.93 -10.39 -13.51
N LEU A 12 8.89 -9.93 -14.76
CA LEU A 12 7.69 -9.35 -15.35
C LEU A 12 6.55 -10.37 -15.43
N LEU A 13 6.83 -11.58 -15.89
CA LEU A 13 5.83 -12.65 -15.97
C LEU A 13 5.31 -13.04 -14.58
N ALA A 14 6.20 -13.12 -13.58
CA ALA A 14 5.81 -13.41 -12.21
C ALA A 14 4.87 -12.33 -11.64
N VAL A 15 5.21 -11.05 -11.81
CA VAL A 15 4.34 -9.95 -11.35
C VAL A 15 3.01 -9.95 -12.09
N LEU A 16 3.00 -10.17 -13.41
CA LEU A 16 1.77 -10.27 -14.19
C LEU A 16 0.91 -11.43 -13.71
N ALA A 17 1.49 -12.61 -13.53
CA ALA A 17 0.78 -13.80 -13.06
C ALA A 17 0.20 -13.59 -11.66
N LEU A 18 0.98 -13.07 -10.71
CA LEU A 18 0.52 -12.77 -9.36
C LEU A 18 -0.56 -11.69 -9.35
N THR A 19 -0.43 -10.64 -10.17
CA THR A 19 -1.44 -9.59 -10.30
C THR A 19 -2.75 -10.16 -10.83
N LEU A 20 -2.68 -10.95 -11.91
CA LEU A 20 -3.82 -11.59 -12.50
C LEU A 20 -4.51 -12.55 -11.52
N PHE A 21 -3.73 -13.40 -10.87
CA PHE A 21 -4.25 -14.39 -9.91
C PHE A 21 -4.86 -13.69 -8.68
N SER A 22 -4.24 -12.63 -8.18
CA SER A 22 -4.82 -11.83 -7.10
C SER A 22 -6.13 -11.18 -7.50
N LEU A 23 -6.22 -10.54 -8.66
CA LEU A 23 -7.43 -9.87 -9.12
C LEU A 23 -8.59 -10.82 -9.39
N LEU A 24 -8.30 -12.01 -9.94
CA LEU A 24 -9.32 -12.96 -10.42
C LEU A 24 -9.67 -14.05 -9.43
N HIS A 25 -8.87 -14.26 -8.39
CA HIS A 25 -9.08 -15.35 -7.45
C HIS A 25 -8.99 -14.88 -5.99
N TRP A 26 -7.81 -14.49 -5.52
CA TRP A 26 -7.63 -14.15 -4.10
C TRP A 26 -8.44 -12.95 -3.64
N ASN A 27 -8.57 -11.95 -4.48
CA ASN A 27 -9.33 -10.74 -4.15
C ASN A 27 -10.86 -10.99 -4.13
N LEU A 28 -11.32 -12.13 -4.65
CA LEU A 28 -12.73 -12.53 -4.62
C LEU A 28 -13.15 -13.15 -3.29
N ASP A 29 -12.20 -13.73 -2.57
CA ASP A 29 -12.43 -14.40 -1.30
C ASP A 29 -12.09 -13.45 -0.13
N THR A 30 -13.12 -13.06 0.62
CA THR A 30 -12.98 -12.15 1.77
C THR A 30 -12.23 -12.77 2.95
N ASP A 31 -12.17 -14.10 3.04
CA ASP A 31 -11.45 -14.80 4.11
C ASP A 31 -9.92 -14.63 3.96
N LEU A 32 -9.48 -14.21 2.77
CA LEU A 32 -8.08 -13.94 2.46
C LEU A 32 -7.66 -12.48 2.68
N ASP A 33 -8.53 -11.62 3.19
CA ASP A 33 -8.25 -10.18 3.35
C ASP A 33 -7.14 -9.87 4.38
N LEU A 34 -6.80 -10.83 5.23
CA LEU A 34 -5.66 -10.75 6.16
C LEU A 34 -4.30 -10.96 5.46
N TYR A 35 -4.30 -11.47 4.24
CA TYR A 35 -3.06 -11.82 3.54
C TYR A 35 -2.67 -10.77 2.50
N GLY A 36 -1.39 -10.46 2.42
CA GLY A 36 -0.85 -9.51 1.43
C GLY A 36 -1.16 -9.89 -0.03
N LEU A 37 -1.33 -11.17 -0.32
CA LEU A 37 -1.70 -11.69 -1.64
C LEU A 37 -3.07 -11.22 -2.12
N TYR A 38 -4.00 -11.00 -1.19
CA TYR A 38 -5.32 -10.44 -1.48
C TYR A 38 -5.24 -9.03 -2.08
N PHE A 39 -4.30 -8.21 -1.60
CA PHE A 39 -4.10 -6.85 -2.08
C PHE A 39 -3.10 -6.75 -3.23
N PHE A 40 -2.40 -7.84 -3.55
CA PHE A 40 -1.32 -7.82 -4.52
C PHE A 40 -1.78 -7.32 -5.90
N GLY A 41 -3.02 -7.58 -6.29
CA GLY A 41 -3.61 -7.08 -7.54
C GLY A 41 -3.51 -5.56 -7.68
N SER A 42 -3.84 -4.81 -6.62
CA SER A 42 -3.77 -3.35 -6.61
C SER A 42 -2.32 -2.85 -6.67
N TYR A 43 -1.39 -3.48 -5.95
CA TYR A 43 0.03 -3.16 -6.02
C TYR A 43 0.62 -3.47 -7.40
N GLY A 44 0.26 -4.62 -7.96
CA GLY A 44 0.70 -5.04 -9.28
C GLY A 44 0.25 -4.09 -10.39
N LEU A 45 -0.98 -3.57 -10.33
CA LEU A 45 -1.47 -2.53 -11.25
C LEU A 45 -0.61 -1.25 -11.16
N GLY A 46 -0.26 -0.80 -9.96
CA GLY A 46 0.62 0.35 -9.76
C GLY A 46 2.02 0.13 -10.32
N TRP A 47 2.60 -1.06 -10.08
CA TRP A 47 3.90 -1.43 -10.62
C TRP A 47 3.88 -1.51 -12.15
N LEU A 48 2.83 -2.08 -12.75
CA LEU A 48 2.64 -2.14 -14.20
C LEU A 48 2.51 -0.75 -14.81
N ALA A 49 1.80 0.17 -14.15
CA ALA A 49 1.71 1.56 -14.59
C ALA A 49 3.08 2.23 -14.63
N TRP A 50 3.87 2.08 -13.57
CA TRP A 50 5.25 2.56 -13.51
C TRP A 50 6.13 1.92 -14.60
N ARG A 51 6.05 0.61 -14.80
CA ARG A 51 6.80 -0.13 -15.80
C ARG A 51 6.43 0.27 -17.24
N THR A 52 5.13 0.51 -17.49
CA THR A 52 4.61 1.00 -18.77
C THR A 52 5.25 2.32 -19.17
N ARG A 53 5.41 3.24 -18.21
CA ARG A 53 6.06 4.54 -18.46
C ARG A 53 7.54 4.43 -18.83
N GLN A 54 8.24 3.43 -18.31
CA GLN A 54 9.67 3.22 -18.60
C GLN A 54 9.90 2.38 -19.85
N SER A 55 8.84 1.75 -20.37
CA SER A 55 8.93 0.91 -21.55
C SER A 55 9.07 1.75 -22.83
N ARG A 56 9.91 1.27 -23.76
CA ARG A 56 9.98 1.83 -25.12
C ARG A 56 8.69 1.59 -25.92
N ILE A 57 7.91 0.58 -25.55
CA ILE A 57 6.65 0.20 -26.19
C ILE A 57 5.51 0.41 -25.19
N GLN A 58 5.20 1.68 -24.93
CA GLN A 58 4.15 2.05 -23.97
C GLN A 58 2.78 1.49 -24.36
N ALA A 59 2.47 1.40 -25.63
CA ALA A 59 1.19 0.86 -26.12
C ALA A 59 0.88 -0.55 -25.61
N LYS A 60 1.88 -1.44 -25.54
CA LYS A 60 1.69 -2.79 -24.97
C LYS A 60 1.38 -2.76 -23.47
N GLY A 61 2.07 -1.91 -22.72
CA GLY A 61 1.80 -1.73 -21.29
C GLY A 61 0.39 -1.21 -21.03
N TRP A 62 -0.06 -0.25 -21.84
CA TRP A 62 -1.42 0.26 -21.81
C TRP A 62 -2.46 -0.82 -22.10
N ALA A 63 -2.24 -1.61 -23.13
CA ALA A 63 -3.14 -2.69 -23.49
C ALA A 63 -3.25 -3.72 -22.36
N ILE A 64 -2.14 -4.06 -21.69
CA ILE A 64 -2.11 -4.96 -20.53
C ILE A 64 -2.89 -4.36 -19.37
N LEU A 65 -2.65 -3.10 -19.00
CA LEU A 65 -3.37 -2.43 -17.91
C LEU A 65 -4.87 -2.35 -18.16
N LEU A 66 -5.27 -2.01 -19.40
CA LEU A 66 -6.65 -1.98 -19.81
C LEU A 66 -7.29 -3.38 -19.72
N ALA A 67 -6.64 -4.39 -20.28
CA ALA A 67 -7.15 -5.76 -20.28
C ALA A 67 -7.33 -6.31 -18.87
N LEU A 68 -6.34 -6.10 -17.97
CA LEU A 68 -6.42 -6.54 -16.58
C LEU A 68 -7.57 -5.87 -15.82
N GLY A 69 -7.72 -4.56 -15.98
CA GLY A 69 -8.79 -3.82 -15.32
C GLY A 69 -10.18 -4.19 -15.84
N LEU A 70 -10.35 -4.30 -17.16
CA LEU A 70 -11.61 -4.72 -17.77
C LEU A 70 -11.98 -6.15 -17.38
N LEU A 71 -10.99 -7.05 -17.34
CA LEU A 71 -11.21 -8.44 -16.94
C LEU A 71 -11.62 -8.53 -15.47
N ALA A 72 -10.94 -7.81 -14.59
CA ALA A 72 -11.29 -7.75 -13.18
C ALA A 72 -12.69 -7.16 -12.97
N TRP A 73 -13.03 -6.09 -13.70
CA TRP A 73 -14.35 -5.46 -13.64
C TRP A 73 -15.46 -6.35 -14.18
N TRP A 74 -15.19 -7.14 -15.22
CA TRP A 74 -16.12 -8.11 -15.78
C TRP A 74 -16.42 -9.25 -14.81
N MET A 75 -15.39 -9.71 -14.08
CA MET A 75 -15.53 -10.83 -13.15
C MET A 75 -16.32 -10.41 -11.89
N ASP A 76 -15.95 -9.29 -11.29
CA ASP A 76 -16.62 -8.73 -10.12
C ASP A 76 -16.30 -7.22 -9.98
N PRO A 77 -17.29 -6.33 -10.23
CA PRO A 77 -17.08 -4.87 -10.17
C PRO A 77 -16.94 -4.38 -8.74
N ARG A 78 -15.73 -4.42 -8.19
CA ARG A 78 -15.44 -3.91 -6.84
C ARG A 78 -14.90 -2.50 -6.91
N LEU A 79 -15.52 -1.61 -6.15
CA LEU A 79 -15.13 -0.19 -6.09
C LEU A 79 -13.63 -0.01 -5.80
N ARG A 80 -13.08 -0.79 -4.87
CA ARG A 80 -11.67 -0.76 -4.51
C ARG A 80 -10.74 -1.07 -5.68
N VAL A 81 -11.02 -2.14 -6.42
CA VAL A 81 -10.23 -2.57 -7.59
C VAL A 81 -10.40 -1.55 -8.73
N THR A 82 -11.60 -1.05 -8.94
CA THR A 82 -11.89 -0.03 -9.95
C THR A 82 -11.13 1.27 -9.67
N ILE A 83 -11.09 1.73 -8.41
CA ILE A 83 -10.30 2.90 -8.01
C ILE A 83 -8.81 2.65 -8.23
N ALA A 84 -8.28 1.50 -7.78
CA ALA A 84 -6.87 1.16 -7.97
C ALA A 84 -6.48 1.11 -9.46
N TRP A 85 -7.33 0.53 -10.30
CA TRP A 85 -7.15 0.52 -11.74
C TRP A 85 -7.20 1.92 -12.36
N GLY A 86 -8.20 2.73 -11.99
CA GLY A 86 -8.31 4.11 -12.45
C GLY A 86 -7.07 4.94 -12.09
N VAL A 87 -6.59 4.83 -10.85
CA VAL A 87 -5.35 5.49 -10.40
C VAL A 87 -4.14 4.99 -11.20
N ALA A 88 -4.01 3.69 -11.43
CA ALA A 88 -2.92 3.12 -12.24
C ALA A 88 -2.96 3.65 -13.67
N MET A 89 -4.14 3.76 -14.28
CA MET A 89 -4.32 4.33 -15.62
C MET A 89 -3.92 5.81 -15.65
N VAL A 90 -4.38 6.62 -14.70
CA VAL A 90 -3.98 8.03 -14.57
C VAL A 90 -2.47 8.15 -14.41
N LEU A 91 -1.86 7.38 -13.53
CA LEU A 91 -0.41 7.40 -13.31
C LEU A 91 0.37 6.98 -14.56
N ALA A 92 -0.13 6.03 -15.33
CA ALA A 92 0.51 5.61 -16.57
C ALA A 92 0.48 6.71 -17.66
N VAL A 93 -0.55 7.58 -17.69
CA VAL A 93 -0.70 8.70 -18.67
C VAL A 93 -0.08 9.98 -18.17
N ALA A 94 -0.08 10.21 -16.85
CA ALA A 94 0.25 11.49 -16.25
C ALA A 94 1.55 12.07 -16.85
N PRO A 95 1.56 13.32 -17.28
CA PRO A 95 2.76 13.95 -17.82
C PRO A 95 3.89 13.93 -16.80
N GLN A 96 5.13 13.82 -17.28
CA GLN A 96 6.31 13.80 -16.41
C GLN A 96 6.39 15.03 -15.50
N SER A 97 5.90 16.16 -16.00
CA SER A 97 5.82 17.44 -15.26
C SER A 97 4.94 17.37 -14.00
N TRP A 98 3.96 16.48 -13.95
CA TRP A 98 3.10 16.29 -12.77
C TRP A 98 3.80 15.47 -11.68
N LEU A 99 4.70 14.58 -12.09
CA LEU A 99 5.36 13.63 -11.19
C LEU A 99 6.76 14.07 -10.78
N GLN A 100 7.40 14.93 -11.61
CA GLN A 100 8.69 15.50 -11.25
C GLN A 100 8.49 16.84 -10.53
N PRO A 101 9.14 17.06 -9.40
CA PRO A 101 9.12 18.35 -8.73
C PRO A 101 9.89 19.35 -9.62
N GLN A 102 9.17 20.10 -10.46
CA GLN A 102 9.75 21.25 -11.13
C GLN A 102 9.91 22.38 -10.11
N GLY A 103 11.15 22.72 -9.85
CA GLY A 103 11.70 23.85 -9.12
C GLY A 103 10.70 24.75 -8.36
N GLY A 104 10.51 24.48 -7.10
CA GLY A 104 9.73 25.29 -6.20
C GLY A 104 9.47 24.52 -4.91
N GLN A 105 10.19 24.86 -3.84
CA GLN A 105 10.03 24.26 -2.51
C GLN A 105 8.77 24.80 -1.81
N GLY A 106 7.60 24.64 -2.44
CA GLY A 106 6.35 25.00 -1.78
C GLY A 106 6.10 24.08 -0.56
N ARG A 107 5.63 24.67 0.56
CA ARG A 107 5.31 23.96 1.81
C ARG A 107 4.40 22.73 1.57
N TRP A 108 3.49 22.85 0.62
CA TRP A 108 2.59 21.76 0.22
C TRP A 108 3.35 20.53 -0.35
N ARG A 109 4.34 20.76 -1.22
CA ARG A 109 5.17 19.69 -1.80
C ARG A 109 6.04 19.01 -0.77
N GLN A 110 6.58 19.77 0.18
CA GLN A 110 7.32 19.19 1.29
C GLN A 110 6.42 18.30 2.14
N GLY A 111 5.17 18.72 2.40
CA GLY A 111 4.17 17.92 3.11
C GLY A 111 3.86 16.61 2.38
N ILE A 112 3.60 16.65 1.07
CA ILE A 112 3.33 15.44 0.27
C ILE A 112 4.55 14.51 0.25
N SER A 113 5.75 15.05 0.06
CA SER A 113 6.98 14.25 0.08
C SER A 113 7.24 13.61 1.43
N ALA A 114 6.98 14.33 2.52
CA ALA A 114 7.08 13.80 3.86
C ALA A 114 6.05 12.67 4.10
N LEU A 115 4.79 12.87 3.70
CA LEU A 115 3.75 11.83 3.78
C LEU A 115 4.11 10.61 2.92
N ALA A 116 4.63 10.81 1.71
CA ALA A 116 5.07 9.72 0.86
C ALA A 116 6.22 8.93 1.50
N GLY A 117 7.16 9.62 2.16
CA GLY A 117 8.28 9.00 2.87
C GLY A 117 7.83 8.11 4.02
N VAL A 118 6.77 8.49 4.74
CA VAL A 118 6.26 7.70 5.89
C VAL A 118 5.13 6.73 5.51
N SER A 119 4.69 6.72 4.26
CA SER A 119 3.49 5.99 3.82
C SER A 119 3.55 4.49 4.12
N TYR A 120 4.71 3.87 3.94
CA TYR A 120 4.90 2.45 4.25
C TYR A 120 4.75 2.16 5.75
N SER A 121 5.41 2.95 6.60
CA SER A 121 5.29 2.82 8.06
C SER A 121 3.87 3.06 8.54
N VAL A 122 3.16 4.04 7.95
CA VAL A 122 1.73 4.28 8.22
C VAL A 122 0.91 3.07 7.83
N PHE A 123 1.15 2.51 6.63
CA PHE A 123 0.45 1.31 6.17
C PHE A 123 0.64 0.12 7.10
N VAL A 124 1.83 -0.07 7.66
CA VAL A 124 2.10 -1.18 8.58
C VAL A 124 1.36 -1.00 9.92
N ILE A 125 1.30 0.23 10.45
CA ILE A 125 0.80 0.45 11.81
C ILE A 125 -0.69 0.85 11.89
N HIS A 126 -1.28 1.34 10.78
CA HIS A 126 -2.63 1.91 10.80
C HIS A 126 -3.69 0.94 11.29
N TYR A 127 -3.55 -0.35 10.99
CA TYR A 127 -4.53 -1.35 11.40
C TYR A 127 -4.57 -1.51 12.93
N ALA A 128 -3.42 -1.64 13.57
CA ALA A 128 -3.33 -1.74 15.03
C ALA A 128 -3.85 -0.47 15.72
N VAL A 129 -3.51 0.71 15.19
CA VAL A 129 -4.01 2.00 15.71
C VAL A 129 -5.53 2.11 15.53
N SER A 130 -6.04 1.73 14.37
CA SER A 130 -7.48 1.77 14.08
C SER A 130 -8.27 0.84 15.02
N LEU A 131 -7.76 -0.36 15.27
CA LEU A 131 -8.37 -1.28 16.23
C LEU A 131 -8.40 -0.70 17.66
N ALA A 132 -7.29 -0.13 18.11
CA ALA A 132 -7.22 0.47 19.46
C ALA A 132 -8.17 1.65 19.62
N VAL A 133 -8.22 2.55 18.62
CA VAL A 133 -9.15 3.69 18.63
C VAL A 133 -10.60 3.23 18.56
N ASN A 134 -10.90 2.27 17.67
CA ASN A 134 -12.26 1.74 17.55
C ASN A 134 -12.71 1.05 18.84
N ALA A 135 -11.86 0.26 19.46
CA ALA A 135 -12.16 -0.36 20.76
C ALA A 135 -12.47 0.69 21.83
N GLY A 136 -11.68 1.77 21.91
CA GLY A 136 -11.92 2.89 22.83
C GLY A 136 -13.24 3.60 22.55
N VAL A 137 -13.48 4.01 21.31
CA VAL A 137 -14.71 4.73 20.92
C VAL A 137 -15.93 3.86 21.14
N THR A 138 -15.91 2.59 20.76
CA THR A 138 -17.04 1.67 20.93
C THR A 138 -17.33 1.39 22.40
N HIS A 139 -16.29 1.33 23.22
CA HIS A 139 -16.45 1.11 24.67
C HIS A 139 -17.15 2.28 25.36
N TRP A 140 -16.77 3.53 25.01
CA TRP A 140 -17.28 4.72 25.70
C TRP A 140 -18.55 5.30 25.05
N TRP A 141 -18.72 5.16 23.72
CA TRP A 141 -19.81 5.75 22.94
C TRP A 141 -20.34 4.81 21.85
N PRO A 142 -20.93 3.66 22.20
CA PRO A 142 -21.18 2.55 21.27
C PRO A 142 -22.17 2.87 20.12
N GLN A 143 -23.03 3.90 20.25
CA GLN A 143 -24.09 4.20 19.27
C GLN A 143 -24.04 5.63 18.71
N SER A 144 -22.98 6.37 18.92
CA SER A 144 -22.88 7.75 18.48
C SER A 144 -22.19 7.89 17.12
N LEU A 145 -22.94 8.26 16.09
CA LEU A 145 -22.39 8.53 14.75
C LEU A 145 -21.32 9.64 14.79
N ALA A 146 -21.51 10.68 15.58
CA ALA A 146 -20.56 11.77 15.71
C ALA A 146 -19.22 11.30 16.33
N TRP A 147 -19.28 10.47 17.39
CA TRP A 147 -18.08 9.91 17.99
C TRP A 147 -17.40 8.88 17.10
N ASN A 148 -18.15 8.10 16.33
CA ASN A 148 -17.58 7.19 15.33
C ASN A 148 -16.83 7.98 14.25
N ALA A 149 -17.40 9.06 13.73
CA ALA A 149 -16.72 9.93 12.77
C ALA A 149 -15.46 10.59 13.37
N ALA A 150 -15.54 11.10 14.61
CA ALA A 150 -14.39 11.63 15.33
C ALA A 150 -13.32 10.57 15.57
N GLY A 151 -13.70 9.34 15.88
CA GLY A 151 -12.83 8.18 16.03
C GLY A 151 -12.07 7.87 14.74
N MET A 152 -12.73 7.92 13.58
CA MET A 152 -12.07 7.72 12.28
C MET A 152 -10.99 8.78 12.01
N VAL A 153 -11.31 10.06 12.28
CA VAL A 153 -10.33 11.16 12.11
C VAL A 153 -9.17 11.00 13.08
N MET A 154 -9.47 10.63 14.33
CA MET A 154 -8.45 10.36 15.35
C MET A 154 -7.56 9.16 14.97
N ALA A 155 -8.15 8.07 14.49
CA ALA A 155 -7.41 6.91 14.02
C ALA A 155 -6.46 7.26 12.87
N LEU A 156 -6.91 8.07 11.92
CA LEU A 156 -6.07 8.55 10.82
C LEU A 156 -4.90 9.41 11.34
N ALA A 157 -5.19 10.39 12.20
CA ALA A 157 -4.17 11.27 12.75
C ALA A 157 -3.12 10.50 13.58
N LEU A 158 -3.57 9.58 14.44
CA LEU A 158 -2.70 8.74 15.26
C LEU A 158 -1.90 7.75 14.39
N SER A 159 -2.49 7.21 13.32
CA SER A 159 -1.77 6.34 12.38
C SER A 159 -0.64 7.08 11.67
N ILE A 160 -0.88 8.34 11.26
CA ILE A 160 0.17 9.17 10.65
C ILE A 160 1.27 9.48 11.68
N ALA A 161 0.91 9.86 12.89
CA ALA A 161 1.86 10.18 13.95
C ALA A 161 2.70 8.96 14.35
N ALA A 162 2.06 7.82 14.57
CA ALA A 162 2.72 6.56 14.90
C ALA A 162 3.59 6.05 13.73
N GLY A 163 3.11 6.16 12.50
CA GLY A 163 3.86 5.83 11.29
C GLY A 163 5.10 6.71 11.12
N ALA A 164 4.98 8.01 11.38
CA ALA A 164 6.14 8.92 11.36
C ALA A 164 7.17 8.57 12.47
N GLY A 165 6.71 8.17 13.64
CA GLY A 165 7.56 7.65 14.71
C GLY A 165 8.29 6.36 14.28
N LEU A 166 7.54 5.40 13.74
CA LEU A 166 8.09 4.14 13.25
C LEU A 166 9.13 4.36 12.14
N TRP A 167 8.81 5.22 11.16
CA TRP A 167 9.72 5.57 10.07
C TRP A 167 11.05 6.13 10.58
N ARG A 168 11.00 7.07 11.55
CA ARG A 168 12.21 7.64 12.18
C ARG A 168 13.04 6.57 12.89
N TRP A 169 12.38 5.61 13.48
CA TRP A 169 13.03 4.61 14.31
C TRP A 169 13.58 3.43 13.51
N THR A 170 12.93 3.06 12.41
CA THR A 170 13.30 1.90 11.60
C THR A 170 13.95 2.26 10.26
N GLU A 171 13.33 3.15 9.48
CA GLU A 171 13.74 3.36 8.10
C GLU A 171 14.85 4.41 7.95
N GLN A 172 14.92 5.40 8.84
CA GLN A 172 15.98 6.42 8.81
C GLN A 172 17.33 5.92 9.33
N LYS A 173 17.35 4.87 10.12
CA LYS A 173 18.61 4.29 10.63
C LYS A 173 19.14 3.27 9.64
N SER A 174 20.47 3.27 9.42
CA SER A 174 21.14 2.21 8.67
C SER A 174 20.77 0.86 9.30
N GLN A 175 20.18 -0.02 8.50
CA GLN A 175 19.74 -1.33 8.96
C GLN A 175 20.99 -2.18 9.21
N ASP A 176 21.45 -2.21 10.45
CA ASP A 176 22.45 -3.16 10.91
C ASP A 176 21.74 -4.51 11.23
N TRP A 177 22.43 -5.63 11.04
CA TRP A 177 21.93 -6.98 11.31
C TRP A 177 21.38 -7.13 12.74
N ARG A 178 21.91 -6.36 13.71
CA ARG A 178 21.45 -6.30 15.10
C ARG A 178 20.03 -5.74 15.22
N HIS A 179 19.68 -4.76 14.39
CA HIS A 179 18.33 -4.20 14.32
C HIS A 179 17.35 -5.24 13.78
N TRP A 180 17.76 -6.00 12.79
CA TRP A 180 16.95 -7.08 12.24
C TRP A 180 16.67 -8.17 13.27
N LEU A 181 17.69 -8.61 14.02
CA LEU A 181 17.52 -9.57 15.12
C LEU A 181 16.61 -9.05 16.23
N PHE A 182 16.69 -7.76 16.57
CA PHE A 182 15.79 -7.16 17.55
C PHE A 182 14.32 -7.27 17.09
N TRP A 183 14.01 -6.93 15.84
CA TRP A 183 12.65 -7.03 15.31
C TRP A 183 12.14 -8.47 15.21
N VAL A 184 12.98 -9.41 14.81
CA VAL A 184 12.65 -10.84 14.84
C VAL A 184 12.33 -11.27 16.27
N GLY A 185 13.12 -10.85 17.24
CA GLY A 185 12.88 -11.13 18.66
C GLY A 185 11.54 -10.55 19.15
N VAL A 186 11.23 -9.30 18.82
CA VAL A 186 9.95 -8.66 19.15
C VAL A 186 8.77 -9.41 18.51
N PHE A 187 8.90 -9.79 17.24
CA PHE A 187 7.87 -10.55 16.53
C PHE A 187 7.63 -11.92 17.18
N MET A 188 8.68 -12.65 17.49
CA MET A 188 8.58 -13.96 18.16
C MET A 188 7.96 -13.82 19.55
N ALA A 189 8.37 -12.83 20.33
CA ALA A 189 7.84 -12.60 21.68
C ALA A 189 6.33 -12.20 21.61
N SER A 190 5.94 -11.35 20.69
CA SER A 190 4.53 -10.95 20.51
C SER A 190 3.66 -12.12 20.07
N SER A 191 4.18 -12.98 19.17
CA SER A 191 3.48 -14.20 18.74
C SER A 191 3.30 -15.20 19.87
N ALA A 192 4.33 -15.39 20.72
CA ALA A 192 4.25 -16.25 21.89
C ALA A 192 3.24 -15.74 22.92
N LEU A 193 3.22 -14.42 23.16
CA LEU A 193 2.22 -13.78 24.02
C LEU A 193 0.81 -13.97 23.48
N ALA A 194 0.60 -13.76 22.18
CA ALA A 194 -0.72 -13.95 21.56
C ALA A 194 -1.23 -15.39 21.71
N MET A 195 -0.37 -16.39 21.56
CA MET A 195 -0.73 -17.80 21.78
C MET A 195 -1.04 -18.15 23.23
N HIS A 196 -0.52 -17.38 24.18
CA HIS A 196 -0.77 -17.64 25.61
C HIS A 196 -2.12 -17.06 26.09
N TRP A 197 -2.67 -16.08 25.33
CA TRP A 197 -3.93 -15.41 25.67
C TRP A 197 -5.11 -15.86 24.78
N ALA A 198 -4.86 -16.69 23.79
CA ALA A 198 -5.87 -17.34 22.94
C ALA A 198 -6.32 -18.67 23.52
#